data_aa885fbb881693147abb8217365817b7
#
_entry.id   aa885fbb881693147abb8217365817b7
#
_cell.length_a   1.000
_cell.length_b   1.000
_cell.length_c   1.000
_cell.angle_alpha   90.00
_cell.angle_beta   90.00
_cell.angle_gamma   90.00
#
_symmetry.space_group_name_H-M   'P 1'
#
loop_
_entity.id
_entity.type
_entity.pdbx_description
1 polymer ?
#
loop_
_entity_poly.entity_id
_entity_poly.type
_entity_poly.pdbx_seq_one_letter_code
_entity_poly.pdbx_strand_id
1 'polypeptide(L)'
;MIAIASIHYPISNRKHSHRGSWAKIWANILEADVVYGNDDYEKYDRVYIYHGMEWSGSFNLFGGAKDVTQFQRFLDSKCVFFSLDIDMPDYGAIGKSRLSNCSEEWANFDWDALTEKCKTITKVKMSDLKLCHLIVGDSHANSVYKGKSMVDRHDGKTLHGALMQGLNYYVEPYYHSNLNKVTFYFGNIDIRHHILRYADGSEEELMATYEEELKRVQDRYGVKLAVVAPLWIENESRKLPKSGYYDGTPFYGDWEDRNRMREFFAQRIEAMCDVNGWEFKQHSESLKNDKGELDFECMEKPKSVHLSPKYYMEEL
;
A
#
# COMPACT_ATOMS: atom_id res chain seq x y z
N MET A 1 -0.05 -5.09 -26.59
CA MET A 1 -0.87 -4.60 -25.45
C MET A 1 -0.18 -4.95 -24.14
N ILE A 2 -0.42 -4.18 -23.10
CA ILE A 2 0.21 -4.37 -21.79
C ILE A 2 -0.86 -4.68 -20.75
N ALA A 3 -0.60 -5.63 -19.85
CA ALA A 3 -1.48 -5.94 -18.74
C ALA A 3 -0.73 -5.94 -17.42
N ILE A 4 -1.46 -5.74 -16.34
CA ILE A 4 -1.03 -6.01 -14.97
C ILE A 4 -1.89 -7.12 -14.38
N ALA A 5 -1.25 -8.19 -13.94
CA ALA A 5 -1.92 -9.29 -13.28
C ALA A 5 -2.03 -9.04 -11.78
N SER A 6 -3.23 -9.15 -11.25
CA SER A 6 -3.51 -9.02 -9.84
C SER A 6 -4.32 -10.21 -9.34
N ILE A 7 -4.03 -10.62 -8.11
CA ILE A 7 -4.85 -11.60 -7.40
C ILE A 7 -6.08 -10.96 -6.75
N HIS A 8 -6.05 -9.65 -6.57
CA HIS A 8 -7.17 -8.94 -5.98
C HIS A 8 -8.24 -8.69 -7.04
N TYR A 9 -9.47 -9.06 -6.70
CA TYR A 9 -10.62 -8.81 -7.55
C TYR A 9 -10.72 -7.34 -7.96
N PRO A 10 -11.31 -7.07 -9.15
CA PRO A 10 -11.60 -5.71 -9.59
C PRO A 10 -12.27 -4.93 -8.47
N ILE A 11 -11.92 -3.66 -8.36
CA ILE A 11 -12.63 -2.71 -7.50
C ILE A 11 -14.14 -2.78 -7.74
N SER A 12 -14.57 -3.10 -8.96
CA SER A 12 -15.97 -3.33 -9.32
C SER A 12 -16.64 -4.50 -8.58
N ASN A 13 -15.93 -5.56 -8.23
CA ASN A 13 -16.48 -6.75 -7.57
C ASN A 13 -16.34 -6.69 -6.03
N ARG A 14 -15.38 -5.92 -5.53
CA ARG A 14 -15.28 -5.51 -4.14
C ARG A 14 -15.32 -4.00 -4.10
N LYS A 15 -16.51 -3.44 -4.27
CA LYS A 15 -16.79 -1.99 -4.44
C LYS A 15 -16.03 -1.05 -3.49
N HIS A 16 -15.29 -1.58 -2.52
CA HIS A 16 -14.71 -0.83 -1.44
C HIS A 16 -13.34 -1.36 -0.96
N SER A 17 -12.66 -2.24 -1.72
CA SER A 17 -11.39 -2.80 -1.26
C SER A 17 -10.21 -1.87 -1.57
N HIS A 18 -9.57 -1.34 -0.53
CA HIS A 18 -8.31 -0.60 -0.66
C HIS A 18 -7.18 -1.45 -1.29
N ARG A 19 -7.24 -2.76 -1.18
CA ARG A 19 -6.27 -3.68 -1.79
C ARG A 19 -6.39 -3.72 -3.31
N GLY A 20 -7.60 -3.70 -3.84
CA GLY A 20 -7.82 -3.63 -5.29
C GLY A 20 -7.32 -2.34 -5.93
N SER A 21 -7.19 -1.25 -5.18
CA SER A 21 -6.69 0.02 -5.70
C SER A 21 -5.24 -0.04 -6.15
N TRP A 22 -4.42 -0.91 -5.58
CA TRP A 22 -3.03 -1.06 -5.99
C TRP A 22 -2.86 -1.47 -7.45
N ALA A 23 -3.56 -2.52 -7.86
CA ALA A 23 -3.47 -2.97 -9.25
C ALA A 23 -3.90 -1.86 -10.22
N LYS A 24 -4.90 -1.07 -9.84
CA LYS A 24 -5.38 0.06 -10.65
C LYS A 24 -4.38 1.22 -10.67
N ILE A 25 -3.74 1.54 -9.55
CA ILE A 25 -2.65 2.52 -9.51
C ILE A 25 -1.54 2.10 -10.48
N TRP A 26 -1.09 0.85 -10.42
CA TRP A 26 -0.09 0.33 -11.32
C TRP A 26 -0.54 0.30 -12.79
N ALA A 27 -1.79 -0.08 -13.04
CA ALA A 27 -2.36 -0.05 -14.38
C ALA A 27 -2.35 1.36 -14.97
N ASN A 28 -2.69 2.37 -14.17
CA ASN A 28 -2.62 3.78 -14.61
C ASN A 28 -1.19 4.23 -14.90
N ILE A 29 -0.20 3.81 -14.09
CA ILE A 29 1.21 4.13 -14.30
C ILE A 29 1.73 3.51 -15.60
N LEU A 30 1.41 2.24 -15.84
CA LEU A 30 1.90 1.45 -16.96
C LEU A 30 1.06 1.61 -18.22
N GLU A 31 -0.07 2.32 -18.16
CA GLU A 31 -1.08 2.39 -19.23
C GLU A 31 -1.52 0.99 -19.67
N ALA A 32 -1.82 0.15 -18.69
CA ALA A 32 -2.09 -1.27 -18.82
C ALA A 32 -3.53 -1.64 -18.42
N ASP A 33 -4.02 -2.75 -18.96
CA ASP A 33 -5.25 -3.37 -18.47
C ASP A 33 -5.00 -4.14 -17.17
N VAL A 34 -5.98 -4.16 -16.26
CA VAL A 34 -5.93 -5.05 -15.08
C VAL A 34 -6.52 -6.39 -15.45
N VAL A 35 -5.75 -7.46 -15.28
CA VAL A 35 -6.18 -8.84 -15.51
C VAL A 35 -6.13 -9.65 -14.23
N TYR A 36 -6.99 -10.63 -14.10
CA TYR A 36 -7.10 -11.51 -12.94
C TYR A 36 -6.73 -12.94 -13.31
N GLY A 37 -6.42 -13.76 -12.32
CA GLY A 37 -5.85 -15.09 -12.51
C GLY A 37 -6.62 -16.04 -13.45
N ASN A 38 -7.89 -15.75 -13.77
CA ASN A 38 -8.70 -16.51 -14.73
C ASN A 38 -8.80 -15.87 -16.11
N ASP A 39 -8.24 -14.67 -16.30
CA ASP A 39 -8.32 -13.97 -17.56
C ASP A 39 -7.30 -14.52 -18.56
N ASP A 40 -7.58 -14.27 -19.83
CA ASP A 40 -6.72 -14.67 -20.93
C ASP A 40 -5.52 -13.72 -21.05
N TYR A 41 -4.31 -14.24 -20.83
CA TYR A 41 -3.06 -13.49 -21.00
C TYR A 41 -2.62 -13.39 -22.46
N GLU A 42 -3.07 -14.29 -23.32
CA GLU A 42 -2.54 -14.45 -24.69
C GLU A 42 -2.74 -13.23 -25.59
N LYS A 43 -3.67 -12.35 -25.24
CA LYS A 43 -3.89 -11.09 -25.97
C LYS A 43 -2.88 -10.00 -25.65
N TYR A 44 -1.97 -10.24 -24.69
CA TYR A 44 -1.00 -9.24 -24.25
C TYR A 44 0.42 -9.62 -24.65
N ASP A 45 1.23 -8.62 -25.01
CA ASP A 45 2.65 -8.81 -25.29
C ASP A 45 3.47 -8.87 -24.01
N ARG A 46 3.03 -8.11 -23.01
CA ARG A 46 3.69 -7.97 -21.71
C ARG A 46 2.69 -8.05 -20.58
N VAL A 47 3.03 -8.82 -19.57
CA VAL A 47 2.23 -8.95 -18.36
C VAL A 47 3.09 -8.62 -17.15
N TYR A 48 2.70 -7.58 -16.42
CA TYR A 48 3.33 -7.22 -15.16
C TYR A 48 2.61 -7.95 -14.03
N ILE A 49 3.38 -8.60 -13.17
CA ILE A 49 2.88 -9.32 -12.01
C ILE A 49 2.99 -8.40 -10.81
N TYR A 50 1.85 -8.12 -10.20
CA TYR A 50 1.76 -7.37 -8.98
C TYR A 50 1.43 -8.31 -7.82
N HIS A 51 2.33 -8.41 -6.84
CA HIS A 51 2.18 -9.32 -5.71
C HIS A 51 1.39 -8.71 -4.57
N GLY A 52 1.35 -7.39 -4.46
CA GLY A 52 0.82 -6.71 -3.29
C GLY A 52 1.55 -7.10 -2.02
N MET A 53 1.15 -6.55 -0.89
CA MET A 53 1.80 -6.84 0.40
C MET A 53 1.37 -8.17 1.05
N GLU A 54 0.59 -9.00 0.39
CA GLU A 54 0.16 -10.30 0.94
C GLU A 54 1.21 -11.38 0.72
N TRP A 55 2.29 -11.27 1.45
CA TRP A 55 3.36 -12.26 1.58
C TRP A 55 2.95 -13.58 2.25
N SER A 56 1.70 -13.77 2.56
CA SER A 56 1.25 -14.96 3.30
C SER A 56 1.29 -16.25 2.48
N GLY A 57 2.34 -16.44 1.67
CA GLY A 57 2.72 -17.73 1.12
C GLY A 57 1.64 -18.43 0.29
N SER A 58 0.61 -17.74 -0.09
CA SER A 58 -0.37 -18.23 -1.05
C SER A 58 0.15 -17.92 -2.44
N PHE A 59 -0.11 -18.80 -3.37
CA PHE A 59 0.15 -18.67 -4.80
C PHE A 59 -0.66 -17.52 -5.38
N ASN A 60 -0.30 -16.33 -5.04
CA ASN A 60 -1.09 -15.14 -5.27
C ASN A 60 -1.23 -14.80 -6.75
N LEU A 61 -0.25 -15.20 -7.57
CA LEU A 61 -0.31 -15.04 -9.02
C LEU A 61 -1.52 -15.76 -9.64
N PHE A 62 -2.03 -16.77 -8.96
CA PHE A 62 -3.03 -17.69 -9.52
C PHE A 62 -4.34 -17.70 -8.71
N GLY A 63 -4.60 -16.65 -7.96
CA GLY A 63 -5.89 -16.45 -7.31
C GLY A 63 -6.24 -17.44 -6.19
N GLY A 64 -5.24 -17.99 -5.51
CA GLY A 64 -5.43 -19.08 -4.55
C GLY A 64 -5.78 -20.35 -5.32
N ALA A 65 -4.84 -20.81 -6.12
CA ALA A 65 -5.00 -21.91 -7.06
C ALA A 65 -5.75 -23.09 -6.46
N LYS A 66 -6.95 -23.31 -6.95
CA LYS A 66 -7.76 -24.48 -6.59
C LYS A 66 -7.60 -25.62 -7.59
N ASP A 67 -7.00 -25.33 -8.74
CA ASP A 67 -6.72 -26.32 -9.78
C ASP A 67 -5.41 -25.99 -10.52
N VAL A 68 -4.88 -26.96 -11.23
CA VAL A 68 -3.61 -26.86 -11.97
C VAL A 68 -3.74 -26.03 -13.25
N THR A 69 -4.94 -25.78 -13.73
CA THR A 69 -5.20 -25.18 -15.06
C THR A 69 -4.62 -23.78 -15.16
N GLN A 70 -4.65 -23.02 -14.06
CA GLN A 70 -4.12 -21.66 -14.05
C GLN A 70 -2.59 -21.66 -14.15
N PHE A 71 -1.93 -22.60 -13.49
CA PHE A 71 -0.48 -22.78 -13.59
C PHE A 71 -0.10 -23.24 -14.99
N GLN A 72 -0.88 -24.14 -15.57
CA GLN A 72 -0.65 -24.63 -16.94
C GLN A 72 -0.78 -23.48 -17.95
N ARG A 73 -1.79 -22.65 -17.83
CA ARG A 73 -1.92 -21.45 -18.68
C ARG A 73 -0.71 -20.52 -18.58
N PHE A 74 -0.19 -20.32 -17.37
CA PHE A 74 1.02 -19.51 -17.19
C PHE A 74 2.23 -20.15 -17.87
N LEU A 75 2.41 -21.48 -17.73
CA LEU A 75 3.49 -22.20 -18.40
C LEU A 75 3.40 -22.11 -19.92
N ASP A 76 2.20 -22.28 -20.47
CA ASP A 76 1.96 -22.30 -21.90
C ASP A 76 1.99 -20.90 -22.53
N SER A 77 1.84 -19.85 -21.72
CA SER A 77 1.79 -18.46 -22.20
C SER A 77 3.10 -18.04 -22.87
N LYS A 78 2.97 -17.36 -24.01
CA LYS A 78 4.08 -16.73 -24.76
C LYS A 78 4.37 -15.31 -24.31
N CYS A 79 3.57 -14.76 -23.40
CA CYS A 79 3.77 -13.41 -22.88
C CYS A 79 5.10 -13.26 -22.15
N VAL A 80 5.68 -12.07 -22.22
CA VAL A 80 6.82 -11.70 -21.38
C VAL A 80 6.32 -11.20 -20.04
N PHE A 81 6.79 -11.81 -18.97
CA PHE A 81 6.38 -11.46 -17.61
C PHE A 81 7.43 -10.62 -16.88
N PHE A 82 6.96 -9.66 -16.10
CA PHE A 82 7.77 -8.80 -15.23
C PHE A 82 7.20 -8.78 -13.81
N SER A 83 8.06 -8.77 -12.80
CA SER A 83 7.67 -8.54 -11.41
C SER A 83 7.87 -7.07 -11.05
N LEU A 84 6.86 -6.43 -10.42
CA LEU A 84 6.87 -5.00 -10.15
C LEU A 84 7.55 -4.60 -8.84
N ASP A 85 7.48 -5.43 -7.82
CA ASP A 85 7.81 -5.00 -6.46
C ASP A 85 8.83 -5.90 -5.77
N ILE A 86 8.94 -7.14 -6.20
CA ILE A 86 9.81 -8.14 -5.56
C ILE A 86 10.51 -9.02 -6.58
N ASP A 87 11.57 -9.67 -6.16
CA ASP A 87 12.13 -10.81 -6.88
C ASP A 87 11.13 -11.96 -6.84
N MET A 88 10.94 -12.63 -7.98
CA MET A 88 9.99 -13.72 -8.06
C MET A 88 10.41 -14.86 -7.13
N PRO A 89 9.51 -15.29 -6.22
CA PRO A 89 9.73 -16.50 -5.45
C PRO A 89 9.83 -17.73 -6.36
N ASP A 90 10.51 -18.76 -5.91
CA ASP A 90 10.45 -20.06 -6.57
C ASP A 90 9.10 -20.73 -6.30
N TYR A 91 8.11 -20.36 -7.11
CA TYR A 91 6.76 -20.91 -7.01
C TYR A 91 6.71 -22.41 -7.33
N GLY A 92 7.65 -22.92 -8.11
CA GLY A 92 7.77 -24.36 -8.36
C GLY A 92 8.11 -25.12 -7.09
N ALA A 93 9.19 -24.74 -6.39
CA ALA A 93 9.57 -25.37 -5.13
C ALA A 93 8.50 -25.19 -4.04
N ILE A 94 7.95 -23.98 -3.91
CA ILE A 94 6.88 -23.69 -2.95
C ILE A 94 5.64 -24.53 -3.23
N GLY A 95 5.24 -24.65 -4.50
CA GLY A 95 4.07 -25.39 -4.94
C GLY A 95 4.22 -26.87 -4.71
N LYS A 96 5.34 -27.43 -5.14
CA LYS A 96 5.69 -28.84 -4.93
C LYS A 96 5.60 -29.21 -3.45
N SER A 97 6.16 -28.38 -2.59
CA SER A 97 6.12 -28.58 -1.13
C SER A 97 4.71 -28.55 -0.53
N ARG A 98 3.80 -27.75 -1.06
CA ARG A 98 2.50 -27.48 -0.43
C ARG A 98 1.34 -28.23 -1.08
N LEU A 99 1.40 -28.45 -2.38
CA LEU A 99 0.26 -28.90 -3.16
C LEU A 99 0.43 -30.30 -3.75
N SER A 100 1.64 -30.84 -3.90
CA SER A 100 1.86 -32.14 -4.52
C SER A 100 1.09 -33.30 -3.86
N ASN A 101 0.76 -33.16 -2.58
CA ASN A 101 -0.03 -34.17 -1.85
C ASN A 101 -1.53 -33.88 -1.78
N CYS A 102 -2.02 -32.79 -2.44
CA CYS A 102 -3.41 -32.39 -2.34
C CYS A 102 -4.33 -33.17 -3.28
N SER A 103 -3.83 -33.58 -4.44
CA SER A 103 -4.54 -34.43 -5.42
C SER A 103 -3.57 -35.03 -6.41
N GLU A 104 -4.04 -36.01 -7.21
CA GLU A 104 -3.26 -36.63 -8.27
C GLU A 104 -2.83 -35.61 -9.34
N GLU A 105 -3.67 -34.67 -9.68
CA GLU A 105 -3.35 -33.58 -10.62
C GLU A 105 -2.17 -32.74 -10.13
N TRP A 106 -2.15 -32.37 -8.85
CA TRP A 106 -1.06 -31.64 -8.26
C TRP A 106 0.21 -32.48 -8.11
N ALA A 107 0.09 -33.78 -7.85
CA ALA A 107 1.22 -34.70 -7.79
C ALA A 107 1.94 -34.83 -9.13
N ASN A 108 1.18 -34.79 -10.23
CA ASN A 108 1.66 -34.96 -11.60
C ASN A 108 2.00 -33.63 -12.30
N PHE A 109 1.79 -32.48 -11.64
CA PHE A 109 2.09 -31.18 -12.23
C PHE A 109 3.60 -30.96 -12.39
N ASP A 110 4.01 -30.35 -13.49
CA ASP A 110 5.42 -30.07 -13.79
C ASP A 110 5.94 -28.83 -12.99
N TRP A 111 6.28 -29.08 -11.74
CA TRP A 111 6.82 -28.08 -10.84
C TRP A 111 8.19 -27.54 -11.26
N ASP A 112 8.98 -28.36 -11.96
CA ASP A 112 10.31 -27.97 -12.41
C ASP A 112 10.17 -26.98 -13.59
N ALA A 113 9.24 -27.23 -14.52
CA ALA A 113 8.91 -26.26 -15.56
C ALA A 113 8.40 -24.93 -14.99
N LEU A 114 7.60 -24.96 -13.92
CA LEU A 114 7.16 -23.74 -13.25
C LEU A 114 8.33 -22.97 -12.62
N THR A 115 9.27 -23.67 -11.97
CA THR A 115 10.50 -23.07 -11.44
C THR A 115 11.30 -22.39 -12.55
N GLU A 116 11.52 -23.08 -13.67
CA GLU A 116 12.27 -22.50 -14.80
C GLU A 116 11.54 -21.30 -15.42
N LYS A 117 10.23 -21.36 -15.58
CA LYS A 117 9.43 -20.22 -16.06
C LYS A 117 9.54 -19.02 -15.13
N CYS A 118 9.48 -19.22 -13.80
CA CYS A 118 9.63 -18.14 -12.82
C CYS A 118 10.99 -17.43 -12.92
N LYS A 119 12.07 -18.16 -13.21
CA LYS A 119 13.40 -17.59 -13.41
C LYS A 119 13.50 -16.66 -14.60
N THR A 120 12.59 -16.76 -15.57
CA THR A 120 12.56 -15.86 -16.74
C THR A 120 11.92 -14.52 -16.43
N ILE A 121 11.25 -14.37 -15.28
CA ILE A 121 10.54 -13.16 -14.90
C ILE A 121 11.53 -12.14 -14.36
N THR A 122 11.60 -10.99 -15.01
CA THR A 122 12.52 -9.92 -14.64
C THR A 122 11.87 -8.95 -13.67
N LYS A 123 12.56 -8.67 -12.57
CA LYS A 123 12.13 -7.60 -11.65
C LYS A 123 12.30 -6.24 -12.30
N VAL A 124 11.26 -5.43 -12.26
CA VAL A 124 11.32 -4.03 -12.67
C VAL A 124 12.03 -3.22 -11.59
N LYS A 125 13.03 -2.45 -11.96
CA LYS A 125 13.61 -1.44 -11.09
C LYS A 125 12.66 -0.25 -11.03
N MET A 126 12.25 0.16 -9.84
CA MET A 126 11.30 1.27 -9.66
C MET A 126 11.83 2.58 -10.29
N SER A 127 13.14 2.82 -10.22
CA SER A 127 13.79 3.94 -10.86
C SER A 127 13.64 3.98 -12.40
N ASP A 128 13.50 2.81 -13.04
CA ASP A 128 13.34 2.72 -14.49
C ASP A 128 11.97 3.19 -14.98
N LEU A 129 10.98 3.25 -14.09
CA LEU A 129 9.63 3.77 -14.40
C LEU A 129 9.59 5.29 -14.54
N LYS A 130 10.64 6.00 -14.12
CA LYS A 130 10.82 7.45 -14.27
C LYS A 130 9.61 8.27 -13.79
N LEU A 131 9.04 7.88 -12.67
CA LEU A 131 7.89 8.54 -12.06
C LEU A 131 8.31 9.91 -11.51
N CYS A 132 7.45 10.90 -11.68
CA CYS A 132 7.75 12.24 -11.19
C CYS A 132 7.25 12.50 -9.77
N HIS A 133 6.37 11.65 -9.25
CA HIS A 133 5.79 11.79 -7.92
C HIS A 133 5.73 10.46 -7.19
N LEU A 134 6.25 10.42 -5.97
CA LEU A 134 6.20 9.30 -5.05
C LEU A 134 5.35 9.66 -3.83
N ILE A 135 4.47 8.76 -3.43
CA ILE A 135 3.69 8.83 -2.19
C ILE A 135 4.18 7.70 -1.29
N VAL A 136 4.65 8.05 -0.10
CA VAL A 136 5.15 7.09 0.90
C VAL A 136 4.29 7.19 2.15
N GLY A 137 3.85 6.06 2.68
CA GLY A 137 3.06 6.12 3.92
C GLY A 137 2.67 4.78 4.49
N ASP A 138 1.87 4.84 5.54
CA ASP A 138 1.29 3.67 6.18
C ASP A 138 0.16 3.05 5.31
N SER A 139 -0.66 2.19 5.89
CA SER A 139 -1.76 1.51 5.19
C SER A 139 -2.82 2.44 4.57
N HIS A 140 -2.79 3.74 4.87
CA HIS A 140 -3.69 4.74 4.30
C HIS A 140 -3.13 5.45 3.05
N ALA A 141 -1.87 5.21 2.68
CA ALA A 141 -1.19 5.93 1.60
C ALA A 141 -1.95 5.92 0.26
N ASN A 142 -2.67 4.85 -0.05
CA ASN A 142 -3.47 4.80 -1.27
C ASN A 142 -4.55 5.89 -1.33
N SER A 143 -5.06 6.34 -0.18
CA SER A 143 -6.15 7.34 -0.13
C SER A 143 -5.74 8.75 -0.54
N VAL A 144 -4.45 8.99 -0.69
CA VAL A 144 -3.90 10.27 -1.17
C VAL A 144 -3.29 10.16 -2.58
N TYR A 145 -3.55 9.05 -3.27
CA TYR A 145 -3.14 8.86 -4.66
C TYR A 145 -3.60 10.01 -5.55
N LYS A 146 -2.74 10.37 -6.51
CA LYS A 146 -3.05 11.40 -7.50
C LYS A 146 -2.37 11.13 -8.83
N GLY A 147 -3.16 11.05 -9.89
CA GLY A 147 -2.69 10.90 -11.26
C GLY A 147 -1.79 9.69 -11.47
N LYS A 148 -0.59 9.89 -12.06
CA LYS A 148 0.43 8.85 -12.27
C LYS A 148 1.46 8.78 -11.12
N SER A 149 1.03 9.01 -9.88
CA SER A 149 1.91 8.89 -8.72
C SER A 149 2.18 7.43 -8.39
N MET A 150 3.41 7.12 -8.03
CA MET A 150 3.72 5.85 -7.37
C MET A 150 3.29 5.92 -5.91
N VAL A 151 2.74 4.84 -5.38
CA VAL A 151 2.44 4.71 -3.96
C VAL A 151 3.27 3.59 -3.37
N ASP A 152 4.17 3.94 -2.46
CA ASP A 152 4.93 3.01 -1.62
C ASP A 152 4.27 2.93 -0.25
N ARG A 153 3.45 1.91 -0.09
CA ARG A 153 2.60 1.70 1.07
C ARG A 153 3.19 0.66 2.01
N HIS A 154 3.27 0.98 3.29
CA HIS A 154 3.80 0.12 4.34
C HIS A 154 2.75 -0.19 5.40
N ASP A 155 2.07 -1.34 5.27
CA ASP A 155 1.04 -1.76 6.21
C ASP A 155 1.61 -1.97 7.62
N GLY A 156 0.94 -1.38 8.60
CA GLY A 156 1.35 -1.48 10.00
C GLY A 156 2.54 -0.58 10.39
N LYS A 157 3.06 0.25 9.48
CA LYS A 157 4.19 1.13 9.78
C LYS A 157 3.74 2.37 10.53
N THR A 158 4.31 2.58 11.70
CA THR A 158 4.12 3.81 12.49
C THR A 158 5.02 4.94 11.99
N LEU A 159 4.67 6.19 12.27
CA LEU A 159 5.55 7.33 12.04
C LEU A 159 6.86 7.15 12.81
N HIS A 160 6.78 6.84 14.12
CA HIS A 160 7.96 6.55 14.92
C HIS A 160 8.87 5.49 14.29
N GLY A 161 8.29 4.37 13.85
CA GLY A 161 9.06 3.31 13.19
C GLY A 161 9.65 3.72 11.84
N ALA A 162 8.99 4.62 11.10
CA ALA A 162 9.53 5.16 9.86
C ALA A 162 10.71 6.10 10.11
N LEU A 163 10.63 6.95 11.14
CA LEU A 163 11.71 7.86 11.54
C LEU A 163 12.93 7.11 12.06
N MET A 164 12.73 6.04 12.84
CA MET A 164 13.85 5.18 13.30
C MET A 164 14.60 4.51 12.15
N GLN A 165 13.93 4.26 11.03
CA GLN A 165 14.54 3.71 9.82
C GLN A 165 15.18 4.80 8.95
N GLY A 166 14.73 6.05 9.09
CA GLY A 166 15.07 7.19 8.27
C GLY A 166 14.21 7.28 7.00
N LEU A 167 13.67 8.46 6.71
CA LEU A 167 12.77 8.63 5.57
C LEU A 167 13.48 8.45 4.21
N ASN A 168 14.78 8.67 4.16
CA ASN A 168 15.59 8.40 2.97
C ASN A 168 15.48 6.94 2.49
N TYR A 169 15.33 5.98 3.42
CA TYR A 169 15.18 4.57 3.09
C TYR A 169 14.00 4.30 2.13
N TYR A 170 12.92 5.05 2.27
CA TYR A 170 11.72 4.90 1.44
C TYR A 170 11.81 5.62 0.10
N VAL A 171 12.67 6.62 -0.03
CA VAL A 171 12.81 7.40 -1.27
C VAL A 171 13.88 6.82 -2.17
N GLU A 172 14.96 6.29 -1.60
CA GLU A 172 16.14 5.79 -2.31
C GLU A 172 15.81 4.80 -3.46
N PRO A 173 14.93 3.79 -3.27
CA PRO A 173 14.62 2.82 -4.33
C PRO A 173 13.96 3.42 -5.57
N TYR A 174 13.31 4.59 -5.41
CA TYR A 174 12.53 5.27 -6.46
C TYR A 174 13.28 6.46 -7.05
N TYR A 175 14.41 6.86 -6.44
CA TYR A 175 15.09 8.08 -6.83
C TYR A 175 15.71 7.97 -8.22
N HIS A 176 15.42 8.95 -9.05
CA HIS A 176 16.02 9.21 -10.35
C HIS A 176 15.78 10.68 -10.72
N SER A 177 16.41 11.14 -11.81
CA SER A 177 16.40 12.55 -12.21
C SER A 177 15.02 13.19 -12.47
N ASN A 178 13.99 12.37 -12.70
CA ASN A 178 12.63 12.89 -12.95
C ASN A 178 11.77 12.95 -11.69
N LEU A 179 12.19 12.32 -10.58
CA LEU A 179 11.48 12.42 -9.31
C LEU A 179 11.60 13.85 -8.79
N ASN A 180 10.48 14.57 -8.76
CA ASN A 180 10.46 15.97 -8.37
C ASN A 180 9.55 16.27 -7.19
N LYS A 181 8.75 15.28 -6.76
CA LYS A 181 7.85 15.41 -5.62
C LYS A 181 7.78 14.13 -4.81
N VAL A 182 7.80 14.26 -3.48
CA VAL A 182 7.52 13.16 -2.54
C VAL A 182 6.43 13.63 -1.58
N THR A 183 5.42 12.77 -1.37
CA THR A 183 4.36 12.99 -0.38
C THR A 183 4.51 11.96 0.73
N PHE A 184 4.55 12.39 1.98
CA PHE A 184 4.59 11.52 3.15
C PHE A 184 3.24 11.48 3.86
N TYR A 185 2.79 10.28 4.22
CA TYR A 185 1.53 10.06 4.91
C TYR A 185 1.65 8.98 5.98
N PHE A 186 2.09 9.39 7.16
CA PHE A 186 2.24 8.56 8.35
C PHE A 186 1.49 9.16 9.54
N GLY A 187 1.47 8.42 10.66
CA GLY A 187 0.92 8.88 11.93
C GLY A 187 -0.45 8.32 12.27
N ASN A 188 -1.13 7.68 11.32
CA ASN A 188 -2.47 7.12 11.55
C ASN A 188 -2.48 6.03 12.63
N ILE A 189 -1.43 5.20 12.68
CA ILE A 189 -1.28 4.12 13.66
C ILE A 189 -0.81 4.70 15.00
N ASP A 190 0.09 5.67 14.95
CA ASP A 190 0.64 6.31 16.16
C ASP A 190 -0.49 6.90 17.00
N ILE A 191 -1.36 7.69 16.41
CA ILE A 191 -2.50 8.32 17.10
C ILE A 191 -3.47 7.28 17.67
N ARG A 192 -3.76 6.23 16.92
CA ARG A 192 -4.75 5.22 17.33
C ARG A 192 -4.27 4.30 18.44
N HIS A 193 -2.96 4.01 18.48
CA HIS A 193 -2.47 2.90 19.29
C HIS A 193 -1.26 3.22 20.17
N HIS A 194 -0.50 4.29 19.91
CA HIS A 194 0.80 4.47 20.55
C HIS A 194 0.97 5.77 21.29
N ILE A 195 0.73 6.92 20.66
CA ILE A 195 1.20 8.20 21.16
C ILE A 195 0.69 8.54 22.58
N LEU A 196 -0.54 8.19 22.87
CA LEU A 196 -1.14 8.40 24.21
C LEU A 196 -0.59 7.45 25.30
N ARG A 197 0.27 6.49 24.94
CA ARG A 197 0.94 5.59 25.89
C ARG A 197 2.29 6.10 26.36
N TYR A 198 2.84 7.08 25.68
CA TYR A 198 4.15 7.64 25.99
C TYR A 198 4.05 8.78 27.01
N ALA A 199 5.19 9.22 27.52
CA ALA A 199 5.26 10.35 28.42
C ALA A 199 4.78 11.64 27.74
N ASP A 200 4.25 12.56 28.52
CA ASP A 200 3.86 13.90 28.05
C ASP A 200 5.03 14.59 27.33
N GLY A 201 4.73 15.15 26.18
CA GLY A 201 5.72 15.82 25.33
C GLY A 201 6.42 14.93 24.28
N SER A 202 6.18 13.61 24.31
CA SER A 202 6.75 12.70 23.30
C SER A 202 6.22 13.00 21.88
N GLU A 203 5.02 13.54 21.79
CA GLU A 203 4.42 13.98 20.52
C GLU A 203 5.17 15.15 19.90
N GLU A 204 5.65 16.10 20.70
CA GLU A 204 6.47 17.23 20.23
C GLU A 204 7.84 16.74 19.72
N GLU A 205 8.50 15.84 20.44
CA GLU A 205 9.76 15.25 20.03
C GLU A 205 9.62 14.46 18.73
N LEU A 206 8.52 13.68 18.59
CA LEU A 206 8.21 12.93 17.39
C LEU A 206 8.03 13.86 16.18
N MET A 207 7.30 14.96 16.36
CA MET A 207 7.07 15.94 15.30
C MET A 207 8.34 16.71 14.93
N ALA A 208 9.18 17.06 15.90
CA ALA A 208 10.48 17.68 15.63
C ALA A 208 11.40 16.75 14.82
N THR A 209 11.46 15.47 15.21
CA THR A 209 12.23 14.46 14.47
C THR A 209 11.67 14.27 13.05
N TYR A 210 10.35 14.32 12.89
CA TYR A 210 9.73 14.22 11.58
C TYR A 210 10.15 15.38 10.67
N GLU A 211 10.12 16.60 11.18
CA GLU A 211 10.55 17.77 10.43
C GLU A 211 12.03 17.68 10.00
N GLU A 212 12.92 17.22 10.89
CA GLU A 212 14.34 17.02 10.57
C GLU A 212 14.54 15.99 9.46
N GLU A 213 13.86 14.86 9.54
CA GLU A 213 13.95 13.80 8.51
C GLU A 213 13.41 14.27 7.16
N LEU A 214 12.33 15.05 7.14
CA LEU A 214 11.80 15.66 5.91
C LEU A 214 12.81 16.63 5.28
N LYS A 215 13.47 17.47 6.07
CA LYS A 215 14.57 18.36 5.61
C LYS A 215 15.70 17.53 4.99
N ARG A 216 16.12 16.44 5.64
CA ARG A 216 17.16 15.54 5.11
C ARG A 216 16.78 14.95 3.75
N VAL A 217 15.51 14.56 3.56
CA VAL A 217 15.03 14.10 2.27
C VAL A 217 15.10 15.20 1.22
N GLN A 218 14.61 16.39 1.54
CA GLN A 218 14.64 17.52 0.61
C GLN A 218 16.07 17.92 0.22
N ASP A 219 16.97 18.01 1.17
CA ASP A 219 18.37 18.38 0.95
C ASP A 219 19.11 17.32 0.09
N ARG A 220 18.82 16.04 0.34
CA ARG A 220 19.48 14.94 -0.35
C ARG A 220 19.02 14.80 -1.81
N TYR A 221 17.74 14.94 -2.06
CA TYR A 221 17.14 14.61 -3.36
C TYR A 221 16.68 15.82 -4.18
N GLY A 222 16.62 17.00 -3.59
CA GLY A 222 16.15 18.21 -4.27
C GLY A 222 14.68 18.17 -4.68
N VAL A 223 13.88 17.38 -4.00
CA VAL A 223 12.45 17.15 -4.32
C VAL A 223 11.55 18.14 -3.58
N LYS A 224 10.39 18.44 -4.17
CA LYS A 224 9.32 19.13 -3.45
C LYS A 224 8.65 18.15 -2.48
N LEU A 225 8.36 18.62 -1.28
CA LEU A 225 7.67 17.81 -0.29
C LEU A 225 6.20 18.19 -0.16
N ALA A 226 5.38 17.19 0.10
CA ALA A 226 4.04 17.33 0.62
C ALA A 226 3.89 16.42 1.85
N VAL A 227 3.17 16.88 2.86
CA VAL A 227 2.91 16.10 4.07
C VAL A 227 1.42 16.07 4.34
N VAL A 228 0.90 14.87 4.61
CA VAL A 228 -0.53 14.66 4.80
C VAL A 228 -0.83 14.49 6.27
N ALA A 229 -1.79 15.26 6.79
CA ALA A 229 -2.30 15.08 8.14
C ALA A 229 -2.97 13.70 8.29
N PRO A 230 -2.86 13.06 9.45
CA PRO A 230 -3.55 11.80 9.73
C PRO A 230 -5.04 11.90 9.44
N LEU A 231 -5.64 10.80 9.01
CA LEU A 231 -7.08 10.70 8.73
C LEU A 231 -7.89 11.02 9.99
N TRP A 232 -9.11 11.49 9.80
CA TRP A 232 -10.08 11.66 10.87
C TRP A 232 -10.22 10.40 11.72
N ILE A 233 -10.58 10.55 12.98
CA ILE A 233 -10.62 9.45 13.93
C ILE A 233 -12.04 8.85 14.00
N GLU A 234 -12.11 7.57 13.86
CA GLU A 234 -13.31 6.77 14.08
C GLU A 234 -13.57 6.53 15.58
N ASN A 235 -14.85 6.32 15.94
CA ASN A 235 -15.26 6.05 17.32
C ASN A 235 -14.95 4.60 17.76
N GLU A 236 -15.21 4.29 19.02
CA GLU A 236 -14.91 3.01 19.67
C GLU A 236 -15.68 1.81 19.12
N SER A 237 -16.75 2.04 18.34
CA SER A 237 -17.53 0.95 17.74
C SER A 237 -16.84 0.29 16.54
N ARG A 238 -15.61 0.72 16.20
CA ARG A 238 -14.75 0.08 15.21
C ARG A 238 -14.63 -1.42 15.47
N LYS A 239 -14.55 -2.18 14.40
CA LYS A 239 -14.31 -3.62 14.49
C LYS A 239 -12.93 -3.91 15.07
N LEU A 240 -12.90 -4.70 16.12
CA LEU A 240 -11.65 -5.11 16.77
C LEU A 240 -10.79 -5.99 15.82
N PRO A 241 -9.47 -5.83 15.82
CA PRO A 241 -8.57 -6.81 15.23
C PRO A 241 -8.83 -8.20 15.83
N LYS A 242 -8.76 -9.23 15.00
CA LYS A 242 -8.96 -10.63 15.43
C LYS A 242 -7.65 -11.37 15.63
N SER A 243 -6.55 -10.70 15.49
CA SER A 243 -5.20 -11.27 15.62
C SER A 243 -4.17 -10.15 15.73
N GLY A 244 -3.00 -10.49 16.24
CA GLY A 244 -1.87 -9.58 16.36
C GLY A 244 -1.83 -8.82 17.68
N TYR A 245 -0.93 -7.85 17.76
CA TYR A 245 -0.68 -7.08 18.99
C TYR A 245 -1.92 -6.35 19.55
N TYR A 246 -2.85 -5.96 18.68
CA TYR A 246 -4.08 -5.23 19.05
C TYR A 246 -5.31 -6.12 19.12
N ASP A 247 -5.16 -7.44 19.26
CA ASP A 247 -6.28 -8.35 19.40
C ASP A 247 -7.11 -7.98 20.64
N GLY A 248 -8.40 -7.79 20.45
CA GLY A 248 -9.33 -7.38 21.50
C GLY A 248 -9.18 -5.94 22.02
N THR A 249 -8.16 -5.19 21.58
CA THR A 249 -7.90 -3.82 22.04
C THR A 249 -7.77 -2.87 20.84
N PRO A 250 -8.86 -2.26 20.34
CA PRO A 250 -8.83 -1.50 19.09
C PRO A 250 -8.03 -0.21 19.20
N PHE A 251 -8.11 0.44 20.36
CA PHE A 251 -7.50 1.75 20.58
C PHE A 251 -6.90 1.88 21.98
N TYR A 252 -6.11 2.91 22.15
CA TYR A 252 -5.72 3.43 23.46
C TYR A 252 -6.29 4.85 23.62
N GLY A 253 -6.89 5.14 24.76
CA GLY A 253 -7.67 6.37 25.01
C GLY A 253 -9.06 6.31 24.39
N ASP A 254 -9.92 7.27 24.70
CA ASP A 254 -11.21 7.46 24.08
C ASP A 254 -11.12 8.21 22.74
N TRP A 255 -12.26 8.47 22.09
CA TRP A 255 -12.29 9.18 20.83
C TRP A 255 -11.80 10.62 20.97
N GLU A 256 -12.20 11.31 22.04
CA GLU A 256 -11.81 12.69 22.31
C GLU A 256 -10.31 12.83 22.46
N ASP A 257 -9.66 11.91 23.17
CA ASP A 257 -8.21 11.90 23.35
C ASP A 257 -7.48 11.70 22.03
N ARG A 258 -7.91 10.73 21.21
CA ARG A 258 -7.32 10.47 19.90
C ARG A 258 -7.58 11.61 18.93
N ASN A 259 -8.79 12.20 18.94
CA ASN A 259 -9.11 13.33 18.08
C ASN A 259 -8.28 14.56 18.46
N ARG A 260 -8.11 14.86 19.74
CA ARG A 260 -7.22 15.93 20.22
C ARG A 260 -5.79 15.72 19.71
N MET A 261 -5.28 14.48 19.76
CA MET A 261 -3.95 14.16 19.25
C MET A 261 -3.88 14.29 17.72
N ARG A 262 -4.93 13.88 17.01
CA ARG A 262 -5.01 14.08 15.55
C ARG A 262 -4.95 15.56 15.18
N GLU A 263 -5.70 16.41 15.89
CA GLU A 263 -5.68 17.85 15.66
C GLU A 263 -4.30 18.44 15.97
N PHE A 264 -3.66 18.02 17.05
CA PHE A 264 -2.27 18.40 17.36
C PHE A 264 -1.33 18.05 16.19
N PHE A 265 -1.37 16.81 15.68
CA PHE A 265 -0.54 16.39 14.54
C PHE A 265 -0.82 17.23 13.31
N ALA A 266 -2.09 17.48 12.98
CA ALA A 266 -2.46 18.28 11.83
C ALA A 266 -1.90 19.71 11.93
N GLN A 267 -2.08 20.37 13.05
CA GLN A 267 -1.57 21.72 13.30
C GLN A 267 -0.04 21.78 13.22
N ARG A 268 0.67 20.79 13.80
CA ARG A 268 2.13 20.74 13.73
C ARG A 268 2.63 20.46 12.32
N ILE A 269 1.97 19.59 11.57
CA ILE A 269 2.28 19.32 10.15
C ILE A 269 2.04 20.57 9.31
N GLU A 270 0.91 21.26 9.49
CA GLU A 270 0.60 22.50 8.79
C GLU A 270 1.67 23.57 9.06
N ALA A 271 1.98 23.81 10.35
CA ALA A 271 2.98 24.79 10.75
C ALA A 271 4.37 24.49 10.17
N MET A 272 4.84 23.24 10.20
CA MET A 272 6.14 22.90 9.61
C MET A 272 6.13 23.01 8.09
N CYS A 273 4.99 22.73 7.44
CA CYS A 273 4.85 22.92 5.99
C CYS A 273 4.94 24.41 5.63
N ASP A 274 4.26 25.27 6.36
CA ASP A 274 4.30 26.72 6.14
C ASP A 274 5.71 27.29 6.29
N VAL A 275 6.40 26.90 7.38
CA VAL A 275 7.77 27.39 7.65
C VAL A 275 8.77 26.94 6.59
N ASN A 276 8.64 25.71 6.09
CA ASN A 276 9.61 25.13 5.15
C ASN A 276 9.20 25.24 3.68
N GLY A 277 8.04 25.82 3.38
CA GLY A 277 7.52 25.95 2.02
C GLY A 277 7.08 24.62 1.40
N TRP A 278 6.63 23.68 2.26
CA TRP A 278 6.09 22.38 1.83
C TRP A 278 4.58 22.45 1.62
N GLU A 279 4.03 21.49 0.88
CA GLU A 279 2.59 21.41 0.67
C GLU A 279 1.93 20.64 1.82
N PHE A 280 1.03 21.30 2.55
CA PHE A 280 0.16 20.65 3.53
C PHE A 280 -1.04 20.04 2.82
N LYS A 281 -1.44 18.83 3.24
CA LYS A 281 -2.64 18.15 2.77
C LYS A 281 -3.43 17.56 3.92
N GLN A 282 -4.75 17.55 3.77
CA GLN A 282 -5.62 16.78 4.64
C GLN A 282 -6.87 16.29 3.88
N HIS A 283 -7.48 15.25 4.38
CA HIS A 283 -8.73 14.74 3.85
C HIS A 283 -9.90 15.70 4.09
N SER A 284 -10.92 15.62 3.21
CA SER A 284 -12.11 16.45 3.30
C SER A 284 -12.84 16.29 4.64
N GLU A 285 -13.35 17.39 5.17
CA GLU A 285 -14.27 17.42 6.32
C GLU A 285 -15.57 16.62 6.06
N SER A 286 -15.96 16.46 4.81
CA SER A 286 -17.13 15.67 4.41
C SER A 286 -17.04 14.17 4.74
N LEU A 287 -15.85 13.70 5.16
CA LEU A 287 -15.68 12.34 5.66
C LEU A 287 -16.11 12.16 7.12
N LYS A 288 -16.47 13.25 7.80
CA LYS A 288 -16.95 13.21 9.19
C LYS A 288 -18.46 13.15 9.23
N ASN A 289 -18.98 12.41 10.21
CA ASN A 289 -20.39 12.44 10.56
C ASN A 289 -20.74 13.71 11.38
N ASP A 290 -22.01 13.88 11.74
CA ASP A 290 -22.52 15.04 12.51
C ASP A 290 -21.87 15.20 13.91
N LYS A 291 -21.20 14.16 14.41
CA LYS A 291 -20.47 14.19 15.69
C LYS A 291 -18.98 14.56 15.53
N GLY A 292 -18.53 14.76 14.31
CA GLY A 292 -17.12 15.02 14.00
C GLY A 292 -16.23 13.76 13.92
N GLU A 293 -16.81 12.57 14.09
CA GLU A 293 -16.11 11.30 13.95
C GLU A 293 -15.97 10.91 12.48
N LEU A 294 -14.92 10.18 12.13
CA LEU A 294 -14.82 9.58 10.79
C LEU A 294 -16.02 8.66 10.52
N ASP A 295 -16.75 8.96 9.45
CA ASP A 295 -17.96 8.21 9.12
C ASP A 295 -17.62 6.80 8.60
N PHE A 296 -18.20 5.78 9.21
CA PHE A 296 -18.04 4.40 8.77
C PHE A 296 -18.60 4.12 7.37
N GLU A 297 -19.51 4.94 6.84
CA GLU A 297 -19.99 4.83 5.46
C GLU A 297 -18.89 5.16 4.44
N CYS A 298 -17.89 5.94 4.86
CA CYS A 298 -16.73 6.26 4.03
C CYS A 298 -15.71 5.11 3.95
N MET A 299 -15.87 4.06 4.74
CA MET A 299 -14.91 2.96 4.83
C MET A 299 -15.09 1.92 3.72
N GLU A 300 -14.01 1.20 3.41
CA GLU A 300 -14.03 0.09 2.43
C GLU A 300 -14.98 -1.05 2.81
N LYS A 301 -15.24 -1.21 4.09
CA LYS A 301 -16.19 -2.15 4.70
C LYS A 301 -16.62 -1.63 6.07
N PRO A 302 -17.79 -2.04 6.56
CA PRO A 302 -18.33 -1.56 7.81
C PRO A 302 -17.32 -1.68 8.96
N LYS A 303 -17.12 -0.58 9.67
CA LYS A 303 -16.24 -0.49 10.85
C LYS A 303 -14.76 -0.82 10.57
N SER A 304 -14.30 -0.65 9.33
CA SER A 304 -12.89 -0.69 8.95
C SER A 304 -12.17 0.60 9.39
N VAL A 305 -10.91 0.71 9.05
CA VAL A 305 -10.09 1.94 9.21
C VAL A 305 -9.64 2.52 7.89
N HIS A 306 -9.80 1.78 6.80
CA HIS A 306 -9.37 2.24 5.49
C HIS A 306 -10.55 2.81 4.72
N LEU A 307 -10.32 3.94 4.08
CA LEU A 307 -11.31 4.56 3.20
C LEU A 307 -11.63 3.66 2.00
N SER A 308 -12.87 3.71 1.58
CA SER A 308 -13.26 3.21 0.28
C SER A 308 -12.61 4.05 -0.83
N PRO A 309 -12.16 3.45 -1.94
CA PRO A 309 -11.53 4.15 -3.04
C PRO A 309 -12.31 5.35 -3.59
N LYS A 310 -13.64 5.34 -3.49
CA LYS A 310 -14.50 6.48 -3.90
C LYS A 310 -14.33 7.75 -3.05
N TYR A 311 -13.67 7.62 -1.89
CA TYR A 311 -13.38 8.74 -0.98
C TYR A 311 -11.89 9.09 -0.92
N TYR A 312 -11.10 8.59 -1.84
CA TYR A 312 -9.71 9.00 -1.99
C TYR A 312 -9.65 10.46 -2.44
N MET A 313 -8.52 11.12 -2.21
CA MET A 313 -8.33 12.53 -2.62
C MET A 313 -8.49 12.72 -4.13
N GLU A 314 -8.26 11.68 -4.92
CA GLU A 314 -8.57 11.60 -6.34
C GLU A 314 -9.22 10.25 -6.61
N GLU A 315 -10.33 10.23 -7.34
CA GLU A 315 -11.02 8.99 -7.67
C GLU A 315 -10.14 8.11 -8.59
N LEU A 316 -10.12 6.80 -8.29
CA LEU A 316 -9.37 5.81 -9.05
C LEU A 316 -10.20 5.25 -10.21
#